data_b0d0daf998a5bb8a0692d17684b470d7
#
_entry.id   b0d0daf998a5bb8a0692d17684b470d7
#
_cell.length_a   1.000
_cell.length_b   1.000
_cell.length_c   1.000
_cell.angle_alpha   90.00
_cell.angle_beta   90.00
_cell.angle_gamma   90.00
#
_symmetry.space_group_name_H-M   'P 1'
#
loop_
_entity.id
_entity.type
_entity.pdbx_description
1 polymer ?
#
loop_
_entity_poly.entity_id
_entity_poly.type
_entity_poly.pdbx_seq_one_letter_code
_entity_poly.pdbx_strand_id
1 'polypeptide(L)'
;RPSFWGMIGDILRFNRTARELLADEGNNITLGDYLAEQGYGEAFIHHYLIPMAAAVWSADHQLMEQFPARYLLQFFHNHGLLKVADRPDWYVIKGGSKVYAEALTRAHREHIRLSTPVLAVRREASRVIVTSAAGDETFDALFVACHSDQALALLEDPSETERAVLGAIGYQDNEVLLHTDSSLMPRRRRAWAAWNYHLQDTGAGAGPVAVTYNMNILQGFDCDQQYCVTLNNSAAVDPHQVIARMHYQHPVYTPESVAAQGRQAEINGPLRTYYCGAY
;
A
#
# COMPACT_ATOMS: atom_id res chain seq x y z
N ARG A 1 -16.61 -7.05 -28.30
CA ARG A 1 -15.36 -7.54 -28.92
C ARG A 1 -15.02 -8.90 -28.31
N PRO A 2 -14.51 -9.88 -29.08
CA PRO A 2 -14.19 -11.23 -28.57
C PRO A 2 -13.27 -11.20 -27.34
N SER A 3 -12.23 -10.34 -27.34
CA SER A 3 -11.30 -10.15 -26.24
C SER A 3 -11.97 -9.72 -24.92
N PHE A 4 -13.02 -8.90 -25.00
CA PHE A 4 -13.78 -8.48 -23.82
C PHE A 4 -14.53 -9.65 -23.18
N TRP A 5 -15.19 -10.48 -23.98
CA TRP A 5 -15.91 -11.66 -23.47
C TRP A 5 -14.96 -12.73 -22.93
N GLY A 6 -13.79 -12.88 -23.57
CA GLY A 6 -12.70 -13.72 -23.05
C GLY A 6 -12.24 -13.27 -21.66
N MET A 7 -12.00 -11.96 -21.50
CA MET A 7 -11.64 -11.38 -20.21
C MET A 7 -12.71 -11.64 -19.12
N ILE A 8 -14.00 -11.49 -19.45
CA ILE A 8 -15.09 -11.81 -18.49
C ILE A 8 -15.08 -13.28 -18.11
N GLY A 9 -14.86 -14.18 -19.07
CA GLY A 9 -14.70 -15.62 -18.80
C GLY A 9 -13.54 -15.90 -17.86
N ASP A 10 -12.40 -15.24 -18.07
CA ASP A 10 -11.22 -15.38 -17.24
C ASP A 10 -11.43 -14.80 -15.82
N ILE A 11 -12.15 -13.69 -15.67
CA ILE A 11 -12.53 -13.16 -14.35
C ILE A 11 -13.33 -14.20 -13.56
N LEU A 12 -14.33 -14.81 -14.19
CA LEU A 12 -15.17 -15.81 -13.51
C LEU A 12 -14.38 -17.09 -13.17
N ARG A 13 -13.46 -17.50 -14.06
CA ARG A 13 -12.56 -18.62 -13.84
C ARG A 13 -11.61 -18.32 -12.68
N PHE A 14 -10.96 -17.17 -12.68
CA PHE A 14 -10.04 -16.71 -11.65
C PHE A 14 -10.70 -16.67 -10.27
N ASN A 15 -11.90 -16.11 -10.16
CA ASN A 15 -12.64 -16.06 -8.90
C ASN A 15 -12.92 -17.46 -8.29
N ARG A 16 -12.99 -18.48 -9.14
CA ARG A 16 -13.16 -19.87 -8.71
C ARG A 16 -11.84 -20.52 -8.34
N THR A 17 -10.84 -20.51 -9.24
CA THR A 17 -9.55 -21.18 -9.06
C THR A 17 -8.68 -20.53 -7.99
N ALA A 18 -8.85 -19.23 -7.73
CA ALA A 18 -8.19 -18.53 -6.65
C ALA A 18 -8.42 -19.18 -5.27
N ARG A 19 -9.60 -19.76 -5.05
CA ARG A 19 -9.92 -20.45 -3.79
C ARG A 19 -9.16 -21.75 -3.62
N GLU A 20 -8.82 -22.43 -4.71
CA GLU A 20 -8.04 -23.67 -4.70
C GLU A 20 -6.61 -23.38 -4.27
N LEU A 21 -5.99 -22.30 -4.81
CA LEU A 21 -4.65 -21.87 -4.39
C LEU A 21 -4.63 -21.39 -2.93
N LEU A 22 -5.68 -20.77 -2.44
CA LEU A 22 -5.76 -20.35 -1.03
C LEU A 22 -5.80 -21.52 -0.06
N ALA A 23 -6.37 -22.67 -0.48
CA ALA A 23 -6.41 -23.89 0.32
C ALA A 23 -5.07 -24.62 0.42
N ASP A 24 -4.12 -24.34 -0.48
CA ASP A 24 -2.77 -24.89 -0.49
C ASP A 24 -1.80 -23.98 0.26
N GLU A 25 -1.61 -24.23 1.56
CA GLU A 25 -0.78 -23.38 2.44
C GLU A 25 0.72 -23.43 2.10
N GLY A 26 1.18 -24.50 1.44
CA GLY A 26 2.59 -24.68 1.07
C GLY A 26 3.00 -24.01 -0.24
N ASN A 27 2.06 -23.48 -0.99
CA ASN A 27 2.32 -22.94 -2.33
C ASN A 27 2.82 -21.50 -2.28
N ASN A 28 4.08 -21.30 -2.69
CA ASN A 28 4.76 -20.00 -2.74
C ASN A 28 4.94 -19.48 -4.18
N ILE A 29 4.09 -19.91 -5.11
CA ILE A 29 4.15 -19.49 -6.52
C ILE A 29 4.00 -17.97 -6.65
N THR A 30 4.73 -17.39 -7.60
CA THR A 30 4.55 -15.97 -7.96
C THR A 30 3.25 -15.76 -8.74
N LEU A 31 2.76 -14.53 -8.78
CA LEU A 31 1.57 -14.20 -9.56
C LEU A 31 1.79 -14.47 -11.06
N GLY A 32 2.96 -14.11 -11.60
CA GLY A 32 3.30 -14.35 -13.00
C GLY A 32 3.28 -15.83 -13.35
N ASP A 33 3.94 -16.67 -12.55
CA ASP A 33 3.97 -18.11 -12.76
C ASP A 33 2.56 -18.73 -12.65
N TYR A 34 1.78 -18.32 -11.64
CA TYR A 34 0.40 -18.78 -11.49
C TYR A 34 -0.46 -18.43 -12.71
N LEU A 35 -0.34 -17.20 -13.23
CA LEU A 35 -1.10 -16.77 -14.40
C LEU A 35 -0.70 -17.54 -15.66
N ALA A 36 0.60 -17.84 -15.81
CA ALA A 36 1.13 -18.61 -16.93
C ALA A 36 0.67 -20.08 -16.86
N GLU A 37 0.79 -20.73 -15.70
CA GLU A 37 0.33 -22.11 -15.49
C GLU A 37 -1.17 -22.28 -15.75
N GLN A 38 -1.97 -21.31 -15.32
CA GLN A 38 -3.42 -21.33 -15.51
C GLN A 38 -3.84 -20.91 -16.92
N GLY A 39 -2.94 -20.38 -17.75
CA GLY A 39 -3.21 -19.97 -19.13
C GLY A 39 -4.29 -18.91 -19.25
N TYR A 40 -4.19 -17.84 -18.45
CA TYR A 40 -5.07 -16.67 -18.57
C TYR A 40 -4.73 -15.83 -19.78
N GLY A 41 -5.76 -15.20 -20.39
CA GLY A 41 -5.59 -14.37 -21.56
C GLY A 41 -4.99 -12.98 -21.23
N GLU A 42 -4.23 -12.43 -22.19
CA GLU A 42 -3.59 -11.11 -22.11
C GLU A 42 -4.55 -9.99 -21.68
N ALA A 43 -5.79 -10.00 -22.18
CA ALA A 43 -6.79 -8.99 -21.82
C ALA A 43 -7.17 -9.04 -20.35
N PHE A 44 -7.23 -10.23 -19.74
CA PHE A 44 -7.47 -10.39 -18.31
C PHE A 44 -6.28 -9.93 -17.49
N ILE A 45 -5.09 -10.32 -17.90
CA ILE A 45 -3.84 -9.99 -17.19
C ILE A 45 -3.62 -8.48 -17.22
N HIS A 46 -3.55 -7.87 -18.43
CA HIS A 46 -3.08 -6.50 -18.60
C HIS A 46 -4.17 -5.42 -18.50
N HIS A 47 -5.45 -5.76 -18.60
CA HIS A 47 -6.53 -4.78 -18.51
C HIS A 47 -7.44 -4.96 -17.29
N TYR A 48 -7.23 -6.01 -16.48
CA TYR A 48 -8.03 -6.24 -15.29
C TYR A 48 -7.18 -6.55 -14.06
N LEU A 49 -6.47 -7.69 -14.02
CA LEU A 49 -5.88 -8.20 -12.80
C LEU A 49 -4.67 -7.37 -12.35
N ILE A 50 -3.67 -7.21 -13.22
CA ILE A 50 -2.46 -6.46 -12.88
C ILE A 50 -2.78 -4.99 -12.59
N PRO A 51 -3.59 -4.26 -13.41
CA PRO A 51 -4.01 -2.91 -13.07
C PRO A 51 -4.69 -2.78 -11.71
N MET A 52 -5.57 -3.72 -11.37
CA MET A 52 -6.27 -3.71 -10.09
C MET A 52 -5.31 -3.99 -8.92
N ALA A 53 -4.46 -4.99 -9.04
CA ALA A 53 -3.44 -5.31 -8.04
C ALA A 53 -2.44 -4.17 -7.87
N ALA A 54 -1.90 -3.69 -8.97
CA ALA A 54 -0.94 -2.59 -8.99
C ALA A 54 -1.50 -1.28 -8.41
N ALA A 55 -2.80 -1.00 -8.61
CA ALA A 55 -3.46 0.16 -8.01
C ALA A 55 -3.57 0.05 -6.47
N VAL A 56 -3.69 -1.16 -5.91
CA VAL A 56 -3.74 -1.39 -4.46
C VAL A 56 -2.40 -1.11 -3.80
N TRP A 57 -1.31 -1.61 -4.39
CA TRP A 57 0.03 -1.55 -3.79
C TRP A 57 0.94 -0.47 -4.39
N SER A 58 0.46 0.30 -5.36
CA SER A 58 1.26 1.28 -6.13
C SER A 58 2.53 0.69 -6.74
N ALA A 59 2.53 -0.63 -6.97
CA ALA A 59 3.67 -1.37 -7.50
C ALA A 59 3.69 -1.33 -9.03
N ASP A 60 4.87 -1.38 -9.64
CA ASP A 60 4.96 -1.50 -11.09
C ASP A 60 4.52 -2.89 -11.58
N HIS A 61 4.36 -3.00 -12.90
CA HIS A 61 3.84 -4.21 -13.54
C HIS A 61 4.75 -5.42 -13.32
N GLN A 62 6.07 -5.23 -13.39
CA GLN A 62 7.04 -6.31 -13.24
C GLN A 62 7.12 -6.79 -11.78
N LEU A 63 7.04 -5.87 -10.84
CA LEU A 63 6.96 -6.22 -9.41
C LEU A 63 5.69 -7.01 -9.09
N MET A 64 4.56 -6.69 -9.76
CA MET A 64 3.33 -7.46 -9.57
C MET A 64 3.42 -8.90 -10.10
N GLU A 65 4.21 -9.18 -11.14
CA GLU A 65 4.44 -10.56 -11.59
C GLU A 65 5.25 -11.38 -10.59
N GLN A 66 6.17 -10.75 -9.86
CA GLN A 66 6.96 -11.38 -8.80
C GLN A 66 6.22 -11.46 -7.45
N PHE A 67 5.07 -10.82 -7.37
CA PHE A 67 4.27 -10.77 -6.15
C PHE A 67 3.80 -12.18 -5.73
N PRO A 68 3.82 -12.55 -4.42
CA PRO A 68 3.31 -13.83 -3.97
C PRO A 68 1.83 -13.99 -4.29
N ALA A 69 1.48 -14.93 -5.19
CA ALA A 69 0.11 -15.11 -5.67
C ALA A 69 -0.87 -15.32 -4.51
N ARG A 70 -0.53 -16.20 -3.56
CA ARG A 70 -1.38 -16.49 -2.40
C ARG A 70 -1.67 -15.27 -1.54
N TYR A 71 -0.69 -14.37 -1.36
CA TYR A 71 -0.89 -13.13 -0.59
C TYR A 71 -1.87 -12.18 -1.28
N LEU A 72 -1.74 -11.99 -2.60
CA LEU A 72 -2.69 -11.24 -3.42
C LEU A 72 -4.10 -11.83 -3.30
N LEU A 73 -4.23 -13.15 -3.48
CA LEU A 73 -5.53 -13.81 -3.45
C LEU A 73 -6.18 -13.77 -2.07
N GLN A 74 -5.38 -13.85 -1.00
CA GLN A 74 -5.87 -13.70 0.37
C GLN A 74 -6.42 -12.28 0.59
N PHE A 75 -5.71 -11.27 0.12
CA PHE A 75 -6.20 -9.88 0.16
C PHE A 75 -7.52 -9.74 -0.62
N PHE A 76 -7.57 -10.26 -1.84
CA PHE A 76 -8.79 -10.20 -2.66
C PHE A 76 -9.95 -10.94 -2.02
N HIS A 77 -9.68 -12.07 -1.39
CA HIS A 77 -10.68 -12.83 -0.64
C HIS A 77 -11.24 -12.04 0.53
N ASN A 78 -10.37 -11.48 1.36
CA ASN A 78 -10.73 -10.71 2.55
C ASN A 78 -11.55 -9.46 2.21
N HIS A 79 -11.28 -8.85 1.05
CA HIS A 79 -11.98 -7.64 0.59
C HIS A 79 -13.17 -7.93 -0.34
N GLY A 80 -13.55 -9.21 -0.51
CA GLY A 80 -14.68 -9.60 -1.37
C GLY A 80 -14.46 -9.37 -2.87
N LEU A 81 -13.21 -9.15 -3.31
CA LEU A 81 -12.88 -8.87 -4.72
C LEU A 81 -12.96 -10.12 -5.60
N LEU A 82 -12.96 -11.33 -5.00
CA LEU A 82 -13.21 -12.61 -5.68
C LEU A 82 -14.70 -12.96 -5.78
N LYS A 83 -15.60 -12.01 -5.53
CA LYS A 83 -17.05 -12.19 -5.62
C LYS A 83 -17.62 -11.29 -6.71
N VAL A 84 -18.63 -11.82 -7.42
CA VAL A 84 -19.41 -11.02 -8.39
C VAL A 84 -20.61 -10.37 -7.70
N ALA A 85 -21.24 -11.07 -6.75
CA ALA A 85 -22.36 -10.61 -5.94
C ALA A 85 -21.99 -10.69 -4.46
N ASP A 86 -22.81 -10.10 -3.60
CA ASP A 86 -22.62 -10.09 -2.13
C ASP A 86 -21.23 -9.56 -1.71
N ARG A 87 -20.80 -8.49 -2.37
CA ARG A 87 -19.57 -7.78 -1.99
C ARG A 87 -19.83 -6.98 -0.71
N PRO A 88 -18.82 -6.87 0.18
CA PRO A 88 -18.95 -6.02 1.36
C PRO A 88 -19.13 -4.56 0.95
N ASP A 89 -19.95 -3.83 1.68
CA ASP A 89 -20.04 -2.40 1.55
C ASP A 89 -18.76 -1.74 2.06
N TRP A 90 -18.28 -0.75 1.32
CA TRP A 90 -17.10 0.02 1.70
C TRP A 90 -17.53 1.31 2.39
N TYR A 91 -16.89 1.59 3.51
CA TYR A 91 -17.17 2.77 4.31
C TYR A 91 -15.94 3.64 4.45
N VAL A 92 -16.17 4.94 4.58
CA VAL A 92 -15.15 5.92 4.96
C VAL A 92 -15.60 6.63 6.22
N ILE A 93 -14.65 7.14 6.99
CA ILE A 93 -14.96 7.93 8.19
C ILE A 93 -15.44 9.30 7.74
N LYS A 94 -16.65 9.68 8.14
CA LYS A 94 -17.20 11.00 7.84
C LYS A 94 -16.31 12.10 8.41
N GLY A 95 -15.85 12.98 7.54
CA GLY A 95 -14.90 14.03 7.88
C GLY A 95 -13.43 13.62 7.75
N GLY A 96 -13.16 12.39 7.23
CA GLY A 96 -11.83 11.87 6.95
C GLY A 96 -11.11 11.30 8.17
N SER A 97 -9.90 10.77 7.94
CA SER A 97 -9.09 10.11 8.97
C SER A 97 -8.69 11.02 10.13
N LYS A 98 -8.65 12.33 9.92
CA LYS A 98 -8.38 13.32 10.95
C LYS A 98 -9.31 13.18 12.16
N VAL A 99 -10.59 12.87 11.93
CA VAL A 99 -11.62 12.76 12.99
C VAL A 99 -11.27 11.67 14.01
N TYR A 100 -10.91 10.48 13.53
CA TYR A 100 -10.54 9.41 14.46
C TYR A 100 -9.14 9.62 15.06
N ALA A 101 -8.19 10.19 14.32
CA ALA A 101 -6.87 10.51 14.85
C ALA A 101 -6.97 11.50 16.02
N GLU A 102 -7.80 12.55 15.89
CA GLU A 102 -8.06 13.51 16.96
C GLU A 102 -8.77 12.86 18.16
N ALA A 103 -9.70 11.94 17.92
CA ALA A 103 -10.39 11.22 18.98
C ALA A 103 -9.44 10.30 19.77
N LEU A 104 -8.59 9.53 19.06
CA LEU A 104 -7.62 8.63 19.68
C LEU A 104 -6.55 9.37 20.49
N THR A 105 -6.10 10.52 20.01
CA THR A 105 -5.01 11.27 20.64
C THR A 105 -5.47 12.22 21.76
N ARG A 106 -6.78 12.41 21.94
CA ARG A 106 -7.34 13.40 22.86
C ARG A 106 -6.83 13.29 24.30
N ALA A 107 -6.73 12.05 24.81
CA ALA A 107 -6.38 11.78 26.20
C ALA A 107 -4.89 12.01 26.53
N HIS A 108 -4.03 12.09 25.51
CA HIS A 108 -2.58 12.24 25.69
C HIS A 108 -1.97 13.30 24.75
N ARG A 109 -2.80 14.24 24.32
CA ARG A 109 -2.40 15.27 23.34
C ARG A 109 -1.22 16.12 23.82
N GLU A 110 -1.15 16.40 25.12
CA GLU A 110 -0.03 17.13 25.73
C GLU A 110 1.31 16.40 25.68
N HIS A 111 1.29 15.09 25.49
CA HIS A 111 2.49 14.27 25.36
C HIS A 111 2.96 14.10 23.91
N ILE A 112 2.20 14.61 22.93
CA ILE A 112 2.55 14.52 21.51
C ILE A 112 3.46 15.69 21.14
N ARG A 113 4.65 15.37 20.66
CA ARG A 113 5.64 16.34 20.20
C ARG A 113 5.71 16.32 18.68
N LEU A 114 5.17 17.34 18.04
CA LEU A 114 5.26 17.52 16.60
C LEU A 114 6.60 18.17 16.25
N SER A 115 7.03 17.98 14.98
CA SER A 115 8.29 18.55 14.46
C SER A 115 9.52 18.21 15.31
N THR A 116 9.49 17.04 15.95
CA THR A 116 10.54 16.55 16.84
C THR A 116 11.03 15.18 16.33
N PRO A 117 11.83 15.15 15.25
CA PRO A 117 12.32 13.90 14.70
C PRO A 117 13.24 13.20 15.69
N VAL A 118 13.05 11.89 15.84
CA VAL A 118 14.00 11.02 16.51
C VAL A 118 15.21 10.83 15.61
N LEU A 119 16.41 11.01 16.17
CA LEU A 119 17.69 10.93 15.44
C LEU A 119 18.39 9.60 15.66
N ALA A 120 18.28 9.04 16.87
CA ALA A 120 18.88 7.75 17.22
C ALA A 120 18.14 7.09 18.38
N VAL A 121 18.28 5.79 18.48
CA VAL A 121 17.77 4.96 19.57
C VAL A 121 18.88 4.04 20.06
N ARG A 122 19.22 4.13 21.35
CA ARG A 122 20.11 3.20 22.03
C ARG A 122 19.33 2.43 23.10
N ARG A 123 19.55 1.13 23.17
CA ARG A 123 18.80 0.25 24.08
C ARG A 123 19.73 -0.34 25.12
N GLU A 124 19.24 -0.35 26.34
CA GLU A 124 19.90 -0.99 27.48
C GLU A 124 18.97 -2.06 28.07
N ALA A 125 19.46 -2.91 28.92
CA ALA A 125 18.67 -4.01 29.50
C ALA A 125 17.41 -3.53 30.25
N SER A 126 17.49 -2.34 30.87
CA SER A 126 16.42 -1.80 31.74
C SER A 126 15.69 -0.58 31.17
N ARG A 127 16.16 0.01 30.06
CA ARG A 127 15.62 1.26 29.51
C ARG A 127 15.97 1.44 28.04
N VAL A 128 15.25 2.33 27.39
CA VAL A 128 15.54 2.80 26.03
C VAL A 128 15.88 4.28 26.10
N ILE A 129 16.90 4.70 25.37
CA ILE A 129 17.34 6.10 25.25
C ILE A 129 16.99 6.56 23.83
N VAL A 130 16.20 7.62 23.75
CA VAL A 130 15.76 8.23 22.49
C VAL A 130 16.44 9.59 22.36
N THR A 131 17.21 9.77 21.29
CA THR A 131 17.91 11.01 20.97
C THR A 131 17.13 11.84 19.98
N SER A 132 16.90 13.11 20.32
CA SER A 132 16.31 14.12 19.43
C SER A 132 17.17 15.39 19.43
N ALA A 133 16.79 16.41 18.70
CA ALA A 133 17.44 17.71 18.73
C ALA A 133 17.40 18.37 20.12
N ALA A 134 16.48 17.96 21.01
CA ALA A 134 16.37 18.42 22.39
C ALA A 134 17.31 17.66 23.36
N GLY A 135 18.03 16.65 22.90
CA GLY A 135 18.92 15.78 23.67
C GLY A 135 18.35 14.38 23.90
N ASP A 136 18.93 13.68 24.84
CA ASP A 136 18.60 12.31 25.20
C ASP A 136 17.49 12.25 26.23
N GLU A 137 16.53 11.39 25.99
CA GLU A 137 15.46 11.07 26.95
C GLU A 137 15.37 9.56 27.18
N THR A 138 15.04 9.18 28.40
CA THR A 138 14.98 7.77 28.82
C THR A 138 13.54 7.31 29.00
N PHE A 139 13.23 6.12 28.47
CA PHE A 139 11.90 5.51 28.53
C PHE A 139 11.97 4.05 28.98
N ASP A 140 10.89 3.53 29.56
CA ASP A 140 10.77 2.13 29.97
C ASP A 140 10.59 1.17 28.80
N ALA A 141 9.97 1.62 27.70
CA ALA A 141 9.75 0.88 26.48
C ALA A 141 9.59 1.82 25.28
N LEU A 142 9.83 1.30 24.08
CA LEU A 142 9.71 2.01 22.82
C LEU A 142 8.78 1.26 21.85
N PHE A 143 7.83 1.97 21.26
CA PHE A 143 7.04 1.52 20.12
C PHE A 143 7.47 2.30 18.88
N VAL A 144 7.99 1.60 17.88
CA VAL A 144 8.47 2.17 16.62
C VAL A 144 7.40 1.98 15.57
N ALA A 145 6.77 3.07 15.12
CA ALA A 145 5.63 3.06 14.21
C ALA A 145 5.93 3.73 12.85
N CYS A 146 7.21 3.86 12.47
CA CYS A 146 7.65 4.33 11.16
C CYS A 146 7.91 3.16 10.21
N HIS A 147 8.39 3.42 8.98
CA HIS A 147 8.79 2.38 8.05
C HIS A 147 9.89 1.49 8.64
N SER A 148 9.96 0.21 8.19
CA SER A 148 10.91 -0.76 8.72
C SER A 148 12.38 -0.37 8.46
N ASP A 149 12.68 0.18 7.28
CA ASP A 149 14.00 0.71 6.93
C ASP A 149 14.39 1.91 7.79
N GLN A 150 13.44 2.83 8.04
CA GLN A 150 13.62 3.96 8.94
C GLN A 150 13.81 3.49 10.39
N ALA A 151 13.00 2.52 10.83
CA ALA A 151 13.14 1.91 12.15
C ALA A 151 14.54 1.32 12.33
N LEU A 152 15.03 0.56 11.36
CA LEU A 152 16.35 -0.04 11.38
C LEU A 152 17.47 1.02 11.40
N ALA A 153 17.31 2.10 10.63
CA ALA A 153 18.28 3.20 10.57
C ALA A 153 18.37 4.01 11.88
N LEU A 154 17.31 4.05 12.69
CA LEU A 154 17.31 4.73 13.98
C LEU A 154 18.08 3.96 15.07
N LEU A 155 18.21 2.64 14.95
CA LEU A 155 18.84 1.81 15.98
C LEU A 155 20.37 1.91 15.90
N GLU A 156 21.01 2.26 17.00
CA GLU A 156 22.49 2.24 17.11
C GLU A 156 23.04 0.81 17.27
N ASP A 157 22.22 -0.11 17.77
CA ASP A 157 22.59 -1.47 18.16
C ASP A 157 21.67 -2.56 17.60
N PRO A 158 21.27 -2.52 16.31
CA PRO A 158 20.34 -3.48 15.77
C PRO A 158 20.91 -4.90 15.80
N SER A 159 20.11 -5.85 16.29
CA SER A 159 20.44 -7.28 16.25
C SER A 159 20.43 -7.84 14.84
N GLU A 160 21.03 -9.02 14.64
CA GLU A 160 20.98 -9.72 13.34
C GLU A 160 19.54 -10.06 12.94
N THR A 161 18.69 -10.44 13.90
CA THR A 161 17.28 -10.73 13.65
C THR A 161 16.52 -9.48 13.21
N GLU A 162 16.74 -8.34 13.84
CA GLU A 162 16.12 -7.07 13.44
C GLU A 162 16.59 -6.66 12.03
N ARG A 163 17.88 -6.81 11.72
CA ARG A 163 18.39 -6.55 10.36
C ARG A 163 17.73 -7.46 9.33
N ALA A 164 17.57 -8.74 9.65
CA ALA A 164 16.95 -9.72 8.75
C ALA A 164 15.45 -9.48 8.54
N VAL A 165 14.71 -9.12 9.59
CA VAL A 165 13.26 -8.93 9.50
C VAL A 165 12.90 -7.55 8.96
N LEU A 166 13.44 -6.48 9.54
CA LEU A 166 13.11 -5.11 9.12
C LEU A 166 13.73 -4.76 7.76
N GLY A 167 14.93 -5.27 7.48
CA GLY A 167 15.64 -5.02 6.23
C GLY A 167 15.11 -5.82 5.02
N ALA A 168 14.27 -6.84 5.24
CA ALA A 168 13.66 -7.61 4.14
C ALA A 168 12.55 -6.83 3.42
N ILE A 169 12.08 -5.72 4.00
CA ILE A 169 10.96 -4.95 3.46
C ILE A 169 11.52 -3.73 2.74
N GLY A 170 11.49 -3.76 1.40
CA GLY A 170 11.83 -2.62 0.56
C GLY A 170 10.68 -1.63 0.44
N TYR A 171 10.99 -0.41 -0.01
CA TYR A 171 10.00 0.64 -0.25
C TYR A 171 10.14 1.23 -1.63
N GLN A 172 9.01 1.53 -2.27
CA GLN A 172 8.93 2.21 -3.55
C GLN A 172 8.45 3.65 -3.35
N ASP A 173 9.18 4.60 -3.94
CA ASP A 173 8.81 6.01 -3.94
C ASP A 173 7.62 6.27 -4.87
N ASN A 174 6.71 7.13 -4.42
CA ASN A 174 5.58 7.59 -5.20
C ASN A 174 5.46 9.11 -5.09
N GLU A 175 5.48 9.78 -6.23
CA GLU A 175 5.09 11.17 -6.31
C GLU A 175 3.56 11.29 -6.29
N VAL A 176 3.03 12.16 -5.43
CA VAL A 176 1.59 12.30 -5.21
C VAL A 176 1.19 13.77 -5.33
N LEU A 177 0.20 14.04 -6.17
CA LEU A 177 -0.39 15.37 -6.30
C LEU A 177 -1.82 15.38 -5.79
N LEU A 178 -2.15 16.32 -4.92
CA LEU A 178 -3.53 16.75 -4.67
C LEU A 178 -3.85 17.91 -5.62
N HIS A 179 -4.90 17.78 -6.42
CA HIS A 179 -5.24 18.75 -7.47
C HIS A 179 -6.75 18.78 -7.77
N THR A 180 -7.16 19.74 -8.60
CA THR A 180 -8.55 19.89 -9.05
C THR A 180 -8.72 19.59 -10.54
N ASP A 181 -7.68 19.19 -11.24
CA ASP A 181 -7.72 18.83 -12.65
C ASP A 181 -8.48 17.52 -12.87
N SER A 182 -9.70 17.60 -13.38
CA SER A 182 -10.53 16.45 -13.71
C SER A 182 -10.31 15.91 -15.14
N SER A 183 -9.38 16.48 -15.91
CA SER A 183 -9.09 16.02 -17.27
C SER A 183 -8.49 14.60 -17.30
N LEU A 184 -7.87 14.18 -16.19
CA LEU A 184 -7.33 12.83 -16.00
C LEU A 184 -8.44 11.78 -15.77
N MET A 185 -9.66 12.21 -15.48
CA MET A 185 -10.78 11.30 -15.31
C MET A 185 -11.28 10.76 -16.66
N PRO A 186 -11.93 9.58 -16.70
CA PRO A 186 -12.52 9.07 -17.93
C PRO A 186 -13.43 10.08 -18.61
N ARG A 187 -13.39 10.16 -19.97
CA ARG A 187 -14.20 11.11 -20.75
C ARG A 187 -15.70 11.02 -20.47
N ARG A 188 -16.18 9.81 -20.15
CA ARG A 188 -17.59 9.57 -19.80
C ARG A 188 -17.75 9.60 -18.28
N ARG A 189 -18.50 10.55 -17.76
CA ARG A 189 -18.76 10.68 -16.31
C ARG A 189 -19.29 9.39 -15.67
N ARG A 190 -20.08 8.61 -16.40
CA ARG A 190 -20.60 7.31 -15.93
C ARG A 190 -19.51 6.24 -15.72
N ALA A 191 -18.31 6.47 -16.25
CA ALA A 191 -17.16 5.59 -16.06
C ALA A 191 -16.22 6.07 -14.92
N TRP A 192 -16.55 7.17 -14.26
CA TRP A 192 -15.77 7.66 -13.13
C TRP A 192 -15.92 6.70 -11.96
N ALA A 193 -14.79 6.36 -11.38
CA ALA A 193 -14.69 5.54 -10.18
C ALA A 193 -13.91 6.29 -9.10
N ALA A 194 -13.97 5.79 -7.86
CA ALA A 194 -13.12 6.30 -6.79
C ALA A 194 -11.63 6.12 -7.14
N TRP A 195 -11.28 5.03 -7.83
CA TRP A 195 -9.92 4.72 -8.30
C TRP A 195 -9.93 4.60 -9.82
N ASN A 196 -9.07 5.37 -10.49
CA ASN A 196 -8.96 5.39 -11.96
C ASN A 196 -7.51 5.11 -12.33
N TYR A 197 -7.26 3.92 -12.87
CA TYR A 197 -5.95 3.49 -13.31
C TYR A 197 -5.65 4.03 -14.72
N HIS A 198 -4.43 4.52 -14.93
CA HIS A 198 -3.97 5.03 -16.21
C HIS A 198 -3.01 4.04 -16.86
N LEU A 199 -3.41 3.46 -18.00
CA LEU A 199 -2.48 2.74 -18.86
C LEU A 199 -1.57 3.78 -19.53
N GLN A 200 -0.30 3.78 -19.16
CA GLN A 200 0.71 4.62 -19.81
C GLN A 200 1.37 3.84 -20.94
N ASP A 201 1.46 4.46 -22.13
CA ASP A 201 2.21 3.90 -23.28
C ASP A 201 3.74 4.07 -23.06
N THR A 202 4.27 3.55 -21.98
CA THR A 202 5.70 3.66 -21.64
C THR A 202 6.54 2.52 -22.23
N GLY A 203 6.01 1.74 -23.19
CA GLY A 203 6.70 0.61 -23.77
C GLY A 203 6.99 -0.49 -22.75
N ALA A 204 6.45 -1.68 -22.93
CA ALA A 204 6.71 -2.88 -22.12
C ALA A 204 6.45 -2.77 -20.60
N GLY A 205 5.54 -1.90 -20.16
CA GLY A 205 5.11 -1.88 -18.75
C GLY A 205 6.15 -1.37 -17.75
N ALA A 206 7.21 -0.71 -18.20
CA ALA A 206 8.23 -0.16 -17.33
C ALA A 206 7.79 1.18 -16.73
N GLY A 207 7.63 1.23 -15.42
CA GLY A 207 7.39 2.45 -14.65
C GLY A 207 6.33 2.28 -13.57
N PRO A 208 6.34 3.17 -12.56
CA PRO A 208 5.40 3.12 -11.47
C PRO A 208 3.96 3.32 -11.97
N VAL A 209 3.05 2.64 -11.31
CA VAL A 209 1.61 2.69 -11.63
C VAL A 209 1.06 4.10 -11.46
N ALA A 210 0.39 4.59 -12.48
CA ALA A 210 -0.33 5.86 -12.45
C ALA A 210 -1.80 5.62 -12.07
N VAL A 211 -2.22 6.23 -10.96
CA VAL A 211 -3.61 6.13 -10.46
C VAL A 211 -4.11 7.51 -10.10
N THR A 212 -5.34 7.83 -10.48
CA THR A 212 -6.05 9.02 -9.99
C THR A 212 -7.24 8.62 -9.12
N TYR A 213 -7.21 9.02 -7.86
CA TYR A 213 -8.33 8.90 -6.94
C TYR A 213 -9.24 10.12 -7.09
N ASN A 214 -10.54 9.88 -7.30
CA ASN A 214 -11.56 10.94 -7.18
C ASN A 214 -12.03 10.99 -5.73
N MET A 215 -11.64 12.03 -5.02
CA MET A 215 -11.90 12.17 -3.58
C MET A 215 -13.37 12.44 -3.28
N ASN A 216 -14.11 13.10 -4.20
CA ASN A 216 -15.54 13.34 -4.03
C ASN A 216 -16.30 12.00 -3.99
N ILE A 217 -15.97 11.08 -4.90
CA ILE A 217 -16.56 9.74 -4.93
C ILE A 217 -16.06 8.91 -3.74
N LEU A 218 -14.76 8.92 -3.47
CA LEU A 218 -14.14 8.10 -2.42
C LEU A 218 -14.62 8.47 -1.02
N GLN A 219 -14.77 9.76 -0.74
CA GLN A 219 -15.18 10.28 0.58
C GLN A 219 -16.68 10.53 0.68
N GLY A 220 -17.42 10.44 -0.43
CA GLY A 220 -18.86 10.64 -0.47
C GLY A 220 -19.28 12.07 -0.10
N PHE A 221 -18.51 13.09 -0.47
CA PHE A 221 -18.93 14.47 -0.26
C PHE A 221 -19.40 15.13 -1.57
N ASP A 222 -20.42 15.96 -1.45
CA ASP A 222 -20.99 16.72 -2.57
C ASP A 222 -20.34 18.10 -2.65
N CYS A 223 -19.70 18.38 -3.78
CA CYS A 223 -19.04 19.64 -4.06
C CYS A 223 -18.92 19.82 -5.58
N ASP A 224 -19.14 21.04 -6.07
CA ASP A 224 -19.01 21.36 -7.50
C ASP A 224 -17.58 21.15 -8.00
N GLN A 225 -16.60 21.48 -7.16
CA GLN A 225 -15.19 21.26 -7.44
C GLN A 225 -14.84 19.78 -7.27
N GLN A 226 -14.15 19.21 -8.26
CA GLN A 226 -13.58 17.87 -8.14
C GLN A 226 -12.19 17.95 -7.50
N TYR A 227 -11.96 17.09 -6.51
CA TYR A 227 -10.66 16.92 -5.88
C TYR A 227 -10.10 15.56 -6.26
N CYS A 228 -8.90 15.57 -6.80
CA CYS A 228 -8.20 14.38 -7.25
C CYS A 228 -6.87 14.22 -6.52
N VAL A 229 -6.51 12.97 -6.27
CA VAL A 229 -5.15 12.60 -5.83
C VAL A 229 -4.56 11.71 -6.90
N THR A 230 -3.49 12.18 -7.56
CA THR A 230 -2.82 11.42 -8.62
C THR A 230 -1.43 10.98 -8.18
N LEU A 231 -1.17 9.69 -8.34
CA LEU A 231 0.12 9.05 -8.10
C LEU A 231 0.86 8.86 -9.43
N ASN A 232 2.15 9.18 -9.43
CA ASN A 232 3.11 8.84 -10.49
C ASN A 232 2.71 9.28 -11.91
N ASN A 233 1.93 10.35 -12.03
CA ASN A 233 1.54 10.94 -13.30
C ASN A 233 1.44 12.46 -13.23
N SER A 234 2.37 13.09 -12.51
CA SER A 234 2.37 14.53 -12.26
C SER A 234 2.50 15.37 -13.53
N ALA A 235 3.19 14.85 -14.54
CA ALA A 235 3.36 15.54 -15.84
C ALA A 235 2.03 15.71 -16.61
N ALA A 236 1.02 14.90 -16.33
CA ALA A 236 -0.28 14.98 -16.96
C ALA A 236 -1.26 15.94 -16.26
N VAL A 237 -0.91 16.42 -15.04
CA VAL A 237 -1.74 17.34 -14.25
C VAL A 237 -1.42 18.76 -14.63
N ASP A 238 -2.44 19.59 -14.87
CA ASP A 238 -2.27 21.04 -15.06
C ASP A 238 -1.62 21.66 -13.80
N PRO A 239 -0.42 22.25 -13.92
CA PRO A 239 0.29 22.85 -12.78
C PRO A 239 -0.50 23.94 -12.03
N HIS A 240 -1.40 24.65 -12.73
CA HIS A 240 -2.24 25.69 -12.13
C HIS A 240 -3.37 25.14 -11.26
N GLN A 241 -3.65 23.85 -11.35
CA GLN A 241 -4.68 23.16 -10.59
C GLN A 241 -4.10 22.32 -9.43
N VAL A 242 -2.78 22.33 -9.24
CA VAL A 242 -2.12 21.62 -8.14
C VAL A 242 -2.32 22.38 -6.84
N ILE A 243 -2.84 21.68 -5.83
CA ILE A 243 -3.02 22.20 -4.47
C ILE A 243 -1.81 21.86 -3.61
N ALA A 244 -1.32 20.59 -3.68
CA ALA A 244 -0.18 20.14 -2.92
C ALA A 244 0.58 19.03 -3.66
N ARG A 245 1.90 18.96 -3.42
CA ARG A 245 2.80 17.93 -3.90
C ARG A 245 3.38 17.21 -2.70
N MET A 246 3.36 15.88 -2.72
CA MET A 246 3.82 15.01 -1.65
C MET A 246 4.67 13.89 -2.23
N HIS A 247 5.54 13.31 -1.41
CA HIS A 247 6.26 12.08 -1.70
C HIS A 247 5.92 11.05 -0.63
N TYR A 248 5.41 9.91 -1.05
CA TYR A 248 5.09 8.80 -0.17
C TYR A 248 5.83 7.55 -0.62
N GLN A 249 6.07 6.67 0.33
CA GLN A 249 6.69 5.39 0.07
C GLN A 249 5.72 4.28 0.45
N HIS A 250 5.61 3.27 -0.43
CA HIS A 250 4.85 2.06 -0.14
C HIS A 250 5.78 0.87 0.03
N PRO A 251 5.52 -0.03 1.00
CA PRO A 251 6.27 -1.26 1.13
C PRO A 251 6.08 -2.14 -0.12
N VAL A 252 7.17 -2.76 -0.56
CA VAL A 252 7.17 -3.71 -1.68
C VAL A 252 7.07 -5.12 -1.14
N TYR A 253 6.07 -5.86 -1.61
CA TYR A 253 5.82 -7.23 -1.18
C TYR A 253 6.51 -8.22 -2.10
N THR A 254 7.52 -8.90 -1.57
CA THR A 254 8.23 -10.02 -2.18
C THR A 254 8.02 -11.28 -1.34
N PRO A 255 8.37 -12.47 -1.84
CA PRO A 255 8.35 -13.67 -1.01
C PRO A 255 9.14 -13.51 0.29
N GLU A 256 10.29 -12.82 0.25
CA GLU A 256 11.13 -12.57 1.41
C GLU A 256 10.48 -11.62 2.41
N SER A 257 9.87 -10.52 1.95
CA SER A 257 9.19 -9.57 2.82
C SER A 257 7.94 -10.17 3.49
N VAL A 258 7.19 -10.99 2.76
CA VAL A 258 6.03 -11.73 3.32
C VAL A 258 6.48 -12.77 4.35
N ALA A 259 7.60 -13.49 4.09
CA ALA A 259 8.18 -14.39 5.08
C ALA A 259 8.65 -13.65 6.34
N ALA A 260 9.24 -12.47 6.17
CA ALA A 260 9.70 -11.62 7.28
C ALA A 260 8.53 -11.13 8.17
N GLN A 261 7.35 -10.83 7.59
CA GLN A 261 6.16 -10.49 8.37
C GLN A 261 5.78 -11.60 9.36
N GLY A 262 5.91 -12.87 8.97
CA GLY A 262 5.67 -14.02 9.84
C GLY A 262 6.63 -14.12 11.03
N ARG A 263 7.77 -13.42 10.96
CA ARG A 263 8.82 -13.42 11.99
C ARG A 263 8.79 -12.21 12.92
N GLN A 264 7.78 -11.34 12.79
CA GLN A 264 7.67 -10.11 13.57
C GLN A 264 7.69 -10.36 15.10
N ALA A 265 7.18 -11.49 15.56
CA ALA A 265 7.22 -11.88 16.96
C ALA A 265 8.65 -12.06 17.51
N GLU A 266 9.64 -12.36 16.66
CA GLU A 266 11.04 -12.58 17.06
C GLU A 266 11.73 -11.27 17.48
N ILE A 267 11.26 -10.12 16.96
CA ILE A 267 11.86 -8.80 17.21
C ILE A 267 11.06 -7.95 18.18
N ASN A 268 9.83 -8.35 18.53
CA ASN A 268 8.97 -7.61 19.47
C ASN A 268 9.20 -8.07 20.91
N GLY A 269 9.61 -7.12 21.77
CA GLY A 269 9.87 -7.34 23.20
C GLY A 269 11.34 -7.33 23.62
N PRO A 270 12.29 -7.91 22.84
CA PRO A 270 13.71 -7.79 23.16
C PRO A 270 14.13 -6.33 23.35
N LEU A 271 14.97 -6.07 24.36
CA LEU A 271 15.44 -4.73 24.70
C LEU A 271 14.32 -3.67 24.80
N ARG A 272 13.12 -4.11 25.22
CA ARG A 272 11.94 -3.26 25.47
C ARG A 272 11.45 -2.50 24.22
N THR A 273 11.74 -3.02 23.04
CA THR A 273 11.40 -2.40 21.75
C THR A 273 10.35 -3.22 21.03
N TYR A 274 9.35 -2.52 20.48
CA TYR A 274 8.22 -3.08 19.75
C TYR A 274 8.04 -2.35 18.43
N TYR A 275 7.83 -3.09 17.35
CA TYR A 275 7.65 -2.57 16.00
C TYR A 275 6.20 -2.72 15.57
N CYS A 276 5.57 -1.62 15.17
CA CYS A 276 4.15 -1.57 14.79
C CYS A 276 3.91 -0.64 13.59
N GLY A 277 4.88 -0.52 12.69
CA GLY A 277 4.76 0.24 11.45
C GLY A 277 3.84 -0.42 10.43
N ALA A 278 3.56 0.28 9.33
CA ALA A 278 2.69 -0.17 8.25
C ALA A 278 3.47 -1.05 7.25
N TYR A 279 3.88 -2.25 7.64
CA TYR A 279 4.62 -3.22 6.82
C TYR A 279 4.30 -4.67 7.20
#